data_e1b9c048a7d39baf5e07aa1a492dd552
#
_entry.id   e1b9c048a7d39baf5e07aa1a492dd552
#
_cell.length_a   1.000
_cell.length_b   1.000
_cell.length_c   1.000
_cell.angle_alpha   90.00
_cell.angle_beta   90.00
_cell.angle_gamma   90.00
#
_symmetry.space_group_name_H-M   'P 1'
#
loop_
_entity.id
_entity.type
_entity.pdbx_description
1 polymer ?
#
loop_
_entity_poly.entity_id
_entity_poly.type
_entity_poly.pdbx_seq_one_letter_code
_entity_poly.pdbx_strand_id
1 'polypeptide(L)'
;MKKKKDNLNSFLEVKNQTSTSADLYFYGDIVSSWWGAWDDTDQYPEKVKNFLDDVKDKELNIYVNSGGGSVFAGMAIYNMLKRHQGHKTVYVDGLAGSIASVIALAGDKVIIPSNAYMMIHKPWTFTYGNATELRDQADVLDTIEVGIMNVYQENLKDGVDIETIKELVNNETWLTGDEASNYFSIDVSNSVDAVACVSDYYLNCNKVPKNIINKEIYNKENKNEKDKLLLELELI
;
A
#
# COMPACT_ATOMS: atom_id res chain seq x y z
N MET A 1 2.83 8.00 39.97
CA MET A 1 1.76 8.20 38.98
C MET A 1 2.14 7.43 37.71
N LYS A 2 1.49 6.29 37.41
CA LYS A 2 1.71 5.53 36.17
C LYS A 2 1.06 6.31 35.05
N LYS A 3 1.86 6.76 34.04
CA LYS A 3 1.33 7.27 32.79
C LYS A 3 0.49 6.16 32.14
N LYS A 4 -0.81 6.40 31.95
CA LYS A 4 -1.63 5.61 31.04
C LYS A 4 -0.94 5.70 29.67
N LYS A 5 -0.42 4.58 29.17
CA LYS A 5 -0.13 4.42 27.74
C LYS A 5 -1.49 4.51 27.05
N ASP A 6 -1.71 5.55 26.29
CA ASP A 6 -2.89 5.66 25.44
C ASP A 6 -2.82 4.51 24.43
N ASN A 7 -3.82 3.64 24.51
CA ASN A 7 -3.95 2.42 23.73
C ASN A 7 -4.33 2.70 22.27
N LEU A 8 -3.47 3.32 21.50
CA LEU A 8 -3.52 3.24 20.04
C LEU A 8 -3.25 1.79 19.57
N ASN A 9 -2.48 1.01 20.33
CA ASN A 9 -2.24 -0.42 20.08
C ASN A 9 -3.52 -1.29 20.04
N SER A 10 -4.65 -0.79 20.51
CA SER A 10 -5.92 -1.52 20.47
C SER A 10 -6.67 -1.34 19.12
N PHE A 11 -6.16 -0.51 18.19
CA PHE A 11 -6.81 -0.30 16.88
C PHE A 11 -6.55 -1.42 15.87
N LEU A 12 -5.49 -2.20 16.07
CA LEU A 12 -5.06 -3.25 15.14
C LEU A 12 -5.25 -4.68 15.68
N GLU A 13 -5.72 -4.80 16.90
CA GLU A 13 -6.24 -6.07 17.36
C GLU A 13 -7.60 -6.31 16.71
N VAL A 14 -7.88 -7.55 16.34
CA VAL A 14 -9.15 -8.07 15.79
C VAL A 14 -10.36 -7.43 16.50
N LYS A 15 -10.75 -6.23 16.09
CA LYS A 15 -11.71 -5.41 16.86
C LYS A 15 -13.17 -5.71 16.56
N ASN A 16 -13.47 -6.28 15.40
CA ASN A 16 -14.83 -6.60 14.99
C ASN A 16 -14.96 -8.05 14.52
N GLN A 17 -14.36 -8.99 15.26
CA GLN A 17 -14.55 -10.39 14.94
C GLN A 17 -15.94 -10.83 15.40
N THR A 18 -16.78 -11.18 14.45
CA THR A 18 -18.04 -11.88 14.69
C THR A 18 -17.85 -13.39 14.54
N SER A 19 -18.93 -14.16 14.67
CA SER A 19 -18.88 -15.58 14.35
C SER A 19 -18.61 -15.88 12.87
N THR A 20 -18.93 -14.92 11.97
CA THR A 20 -18.90 -15.12 10.51
C THR A 20 -17.94 -14.18 9.77
N SER A 21 -17.50 -13.10 10.37
CA SER A 21 -16.67 -12.09 9.72
C SER A 21 -15.53 -11.58 10.61
N ALA A 22 -14.50 -11.01 10.00
CA ALA A 22 -13.41 -10.33 10.67
C ALA A 22 -12.90 -9.16 9.84
N ASP A 23 -12.40 -8.12 10.52
CA ASP A 23 -11.84 -6.93 9.90
C ASP A 23 -10.31 -6.96 9.90
N LEU A 24 -9.69 -6.61 8.77
CA LEU A 24 -8.24 -6.51 8.60
C LEU A 24 -7.90 -5.11 8.06
N TYR A 25 -6.92 -4.44 8.68
CA TYR A 25 -6.56 -3.07 8.32
C TYR A 25 -5.12 -2.99 7.79
N PHE A 26 -4.96 -2.28 6.66
CA PHE A 26 -3.68 -1.89 6.06
C PHE A 26 -3.58 -0.36 6.07
N TYR A 27 -3.22 0.23 7.22
CA TYR A 27 -3.20 1.69 7.44
C TYR A 27 -1.80 2.27 7.61
N GLY A 28 -0.77 1.46 7.52
CA GLY A 28 0.63 1.85 7.60
C GLY A 28 1.42 1.35 6.41
N ASP A 29 2.74 1.32 6.55
CA ASP A 29 3.64 0.80 5.54
C ASP A 29 3.59 -0.73 5.45
N ILE A 30 3.86 -1.24 4.26
CA ILE A 30 4.04 -2.67 4.02
C ILE A 30 5.54 -2.96 4.16
N VAL A 31 5.91 -3.64 5.24
CA VAL A 31 7.31 -3.92 5.58
C VAL A 31 7.61 -5.42 5.52
N SER A 32 8.89 -5.78 5.39
CA SER A 32 9.28 -7.17 5.18
C SER A 32 9.17 -8.03 6.45
N SER A 33 9.29 -7.42 7.63
CA SER A 33 9.25 -8.10 8.92
C SER A 33 8.99 -7.10 10.05
N TRP A 34 8.78 -7.62 11.27
CA TRP A 34 8.59 -6.82 12.48
C TRP A 34 9.75 -5.86 12.80
N TRP A 35 10.99 -6.16 12.38
CA TRP A 35 12.14 -5.27 12.53
C TRP A 35 12.06 -4.00 11.67
N GLY A 36 11.30 -4.04 10.58
CA GLY A 36 11.02 -2.89 9.73
C GLY A 36 9.76 -2.13 10.13
N ALA A 37 9.00 -2.64 11.10
CA ALA A 37 7.79 -2.00 11.58
C ALA A 37 8.15 -0.96 12.65
N TRP A 38 8.09 0.33 12.27
CA TRP A 38 8.35 1.47 13.16
C TRP A 38 7.08 2.01 13.79
N ASP A 39 5.94 1.74 13.14
CA ASP A 39 4.62 2.11 13.61
C ASP A 39 3.76 0.85 13.86
N ASP A 40 2.88 0.91 14.84
CA ASP A 40 1.96 -0.19 15.14
C ASP A 40 0.96 -0.46 14.00
N THR A 41 0.77 0.52 13.11
CA THR A 41 -0.06 0.41 11.89
C THR A 41 0.60 -0.37 10.77
N ASP A 42 1.94 -0.50 10.78
CA ASP A 42 2.70 -1.21 9.75
C ASP A 42 2.30 -2.68 9.67
N GLN A 43 2.24 -3.19 8.44
CA GLN A 43 1.84 -4.56 8.15
C GLN A 43 2.98 -5.35 7.52
N TYR A 44 3.11 -6.61 7.92
CA TYR A 44 4.11 -7.53 7.39
C TYR A 44 3.52 -8.95 7.27
N PRO A 45 4.10 -9.81 6.42
CA PRO A 45 3.51 -11.11 6.08
C PRO A 45 3.18 -12.00 7.27
N GLU A 46 4.06 -12.06 8.30
CA GLU A 46 3.83 -12.89 9.48
C GLU A 46 2.62 -12.42 10.31
N LYS A 47 2.45 -11.09 10.46
CA LYS A 47 1.30 -10.52 11.17
C LYS A 47 -0.01 -10.86 10.46
N VAL A 48 -0.04 -10.71 9.12
CA VAL A 48 -1.21 -11.06 8.30
C VAL A 48 -1.46 -12.57 8.32
N LYS A 49 -0.41 -13.39 8.22
CA LYS A 49 -0.54 -14.85 8.33
C LYS A 49 -1.19 -15.27 9.65
N ASN A 50 -0.69 -14.76 10.78
CA ASN A 50 -1.22 -15.09 12.10
C ASN A 50 -2.69 -14.68 12.22
N PHE A 51 -3.06 -13.49 11.71
CA PHE A 51 -4.45 -13.06 11.66
C PHE A 51 -5.31 -14.05 10.83
N LEU A 52 -4.87 -14.44 9.63
CA LEU A 52 -5.62 -15.36 8.77
C LEU A 52 -5.76 -16.76 9.40
N ASP A 53 -4.74 -17.23 10.12
CA ASP A 53 -4.80 -18.50 10.87
C ASP A 53 -5.86 -18.45 11.98
N ASP A 54 -6.03 -17.30 12.65
CA ASP A 54 -7.01 -17.10 13.72
C ASP A 54 -8.45 -16.99 13.21
N VAL A 55 -8.65 -16.34 12.07
CA VAL A 55 -9.99 -16.09 11.52
C VAL A 55 -10.47 -17.23 10.61
N LYS A 56 -9.58 -18.10 10.17
CA LYS A 56 -9.86 -19.26 9.30
C LYS A 56 -10.61 -18.83 8.02
N ASP A 57 -11.82 -19.42 7.82
CA ASP A 57 -12.62 -19.25 6.59
C ASP A 57 -13.69 -18.16 6.72
N LYS A 58 -13.58 -17.26 7.72
CA LYS A 58 -14.53 -16.16 7.90
C LYS A 58 -14.47 -15.19 6.71
N GLU A 59 -15.57 -14.51 6.48
CA GLU A 59 -15.59 -13.37 5.58
C GLU A 59 -14.66 -12.27 6.09
N LEU A 60 -13.93 -11.61 5.20
CA LEU A 60 -13.02 -10.54 5.55
C LEU A 60 -13.53 -9.20 5.00
N ASN A 61 -13.58 -8.19 5.88
CA ASN A 61 -13.60 -6.80 5.49
C ASN A 61 -12.15 -6.28 5.59
N ILE A 62 -11.60 -5.85 4.48
CA ILE A 62 -10.21 -5.40 4.39
C ILE A 62 -10.21 -3.91 4.10
N TYR A 63 -9.66 -3.14 5.02
CA TYR A 63 -9.60 -1.68 4.92
C TYR A 63 -8.19 -1.25 4.55
N VAL A 64 -8.05 -0.44 3.49
CA VAL A 64 -6.76 -0.02 2.95
C VAL A 64 -6.64 1.49 2.96
N ASN A 65 -5.59 1.98 3.60
CA ASN A 65 -5.13 3.36 3.56
C ASN A 65 -3.61 3.38 3.74
N SER A 66 -2.88 3.02 2.67
CA SER A 66 -1.43 2.76 2.69
C SER A 66 -0.76 3.30 1.44
N GLY A 67 0.41 3.89 1.61
CA GLY A 67 1.31 4.29 0.51
C GLY A 67 2.04 3.14 -0.15
N GLY A 68 2.00 1.94 0.42
CA GLY A 68 2.71 0.76 -0.07
C GLY A 68 3.92 0.37 0.77
N GLY A 69 5.03 0.01 0.13
CA GLY A 69 6.27 -0.42 0.81
C GLY A 69 6.98 -1.57 0.11
N SER A 70 7.40 -2.58 0.87
CA SER A 70 8.13 -3.74 0.36
C SER A 70 7.31 -4.56 -0.64
N VAL A 71 7.75 -4.63 -1.89
CA VAL A 71 7.06 -5.37 -2.96
C VAL A 71 6.92 -6.85 -2.61
N PHE A 72 7.99 -7.50 -2.14
CA PHE A 72 7.94 -8.93 -1.81
C PHE A 72 7.01 -9.23 -0.63
N ALA A 73 6.97 -8.34 0.36
CA ALA A 73 6.01 -8.47 1.46
C ALA A 73 4.57 -8.33 0.98
N GLY A 74 4.28 -7.32 0.16
CA GLY A 74 2.95 -7.12 -0.39
C GLY A 74 2.48 -8.24 -1.31
N MET A 75 3.37 -8.78 -2.15
CA MET A 75 3.06 -9.97 -2.99
C MET A 75 2.79 -11.22 -2.14
N ALA A 76 3.53 -11.42 -1.04
CA ALA A 76 3.27 -12.51 -0.12
C ALA A 76 1.88 -12.34 0.55
N ILE A 77 1.55 -11.13 0.99
CA ILE A 77 0.24 -10.80 1.58
C ILE A 77 -0.88 -11.02 0.55
N TYR A 78 -0.73 -10.49 -0.67
CA TYR A 78 -1.68 -10.72 -1.77
C TYR A 78 -1.98 -12.20 -1.94
N ASN A 79 -0.94 -13.03 -2.07
CA ASN A 79 -1.09 -14.47 -2.26
C ASN A 79 -1.72 -15.18 -1.05
N MET A 80 -1.48 -14.70 0.19
CA MET A 80 -2.15 -15.23 1.38
C MET A 80 -3.64 -14.91 1.35
N LEU A 81 -4.02 -13.67 1.01
CA LEU A 81 -5.41 -13.25 0.87
C LEU A 81 -6.13 -14.02 -0.24
N LYS A 82 -5.49 -14.22 -1.40
CA LYS A 82 -6.06 -15.02 -2.50
C LYS A 82 -6.30 -16.48 -2.12
N ARG A 83 -5.52 -17.07 -1.21
CA ARG A 83 -5.73 -18.43 -0.71
C ARG A 83 -6.77 -18.53 0.40
N HIS A 84 -7.14 -17.41 1.02
CA HIS A 84 -8.19 -17.41 2.04
C HIS A 84 -9.55 -17.77 1.42
N GLN A 85 -10.28 -18.70 2.05
CA GLN A 85 -11.51 -19.25 1.49
C GLN A 85 -12.75 -18.38 1.73
N GLY A 86 -12.76 -17.57 2.78
CA GLY A 86 -13.85 -16.64 3.06
C GLY A 86 -13.93 -15.52 2.02
N HIS A 87 -15.14 -15.02 1.78
CA HIS A 87 -15.34 -13.87 0.89
C HIS A 87 -14.61 -12.65 1.41
N LYS A 88 -13.93 -11.92 0.53
CA LYS A 88 -13.12 -10.74 0.84
C LYS A 88 -13.71 -9.50 0.20
N THR A 89 -14.17 -8.55 1.00
CA THR A 89 -14.52 -7.20 0.54
C THR A 89 -13.44 -6.24 0.95
N VAL A 90 -12.85 -5.54 -0.02
CA VAL A 90 -11.83 -4.52 0.21
C VAL A 90 -12.46 -3.14 0.11
N TYR A 91 -12.15 -2.29 1.07
CA TYR A 91 -12.53 -0.88 1.12
C TYR A 91 -11.25 -0.03 1.10
N VAL A 92 -11.11 0.86 0.13
CA VAL A 92 -10.00 1.83 0.11
C VAL A 92 -10.49 3.11 0.77
N ASP A 93 -10.05 3.37 2.02
CA ASP A 93 -10.56 4.51 2.80
C ASP A 93 -9.92 5.84 2.42
N GLY A 94 -8.73 5.82 1.83
CA GLY A 94 -8.04 7.04 1.37
C GLY A 94 -7.08 6.75 0.21
N LEU A 95 -6.14 5.85 0.41
CA LEU A 95 -5.12 5.52 -0.59
C LEU A 95 -4.81 4.02 -0.62
N ALA A 96 -4.80 3.46 -1.82
CA ALA A 96 -4.15 2.19 -2.14
C ALA A 96 -2.96 2.48 -3.07
N GLY A 97 -1.80 2.83 -2.49
CA GLY A 97 -0.61 3.25 -3.23
C GLY A 97 0.39 2.13 -3.47
N SER A 98 1.04 2.12 -4.64
CA SER A 98 2.13 1.21 -4.95
C SER A 98 1.74 -0.26 -4.68
N ILE A 99 2.50 -1.01 -3.89
CA ILE A 99 2.18 -2.42 -3.60
C ILE A 99 0.88 -2.58 -2.79
N ALA A 100 0.38 -1.55 -2.11
CA ALA A 100 -0.94 -1.59 -1.47
C ALA A 100 -2.07 -1.65 -2.49
N SER A 101 -1.90 -1.15 -3.72
CA SER A 101 -2.85 -1.33 -4.82
C SER A 101 -2.99 -2.80 -5.24
N VAL A 102 -1.87 -3.53 -5.24
CA VAL A 102 -1.83 -4.98 -5.47
C VAL A 102 -2.58 -5.72 -4.35
N ILE A 103 -2.32 -5.36 -3.09
CA ILE A 103 -3.03 -5.96 -1.94
C ILE A 103 -4.53 -5.70 -2.04
N ALA A 104 -4.96 -4.48 -2.40
CA ALA A 104 -6.37 -4.15 -2.56
C ALA A 104 -7.07 -5.02 -3.61
N LEU A 105 -6.37 -5.37 -4.68
CA LEU A 105 -6.90 -6.25 -5.75
C LEU A 105 -6.97 -7.74 -5.35
N ALA A 106 -6.60 -8.11 -4.11
CA ALA A 106 -6.82 -9.47 -3.61
C ALA A 106 -8.28 -9.74 -3.22
N GLY A 107 -9.12 -8.71 -3.10
CA GLY A 107 -10.52 -8.84 -2.77
C GLY A 107 -11.35 -9.52 -3.85
N ASP A 108 -12.40 -10.24 -3.45
CA ASP A 108 -13.44 -10.72 -4.37
C ASP A 108 -14.36 -9.57 -4.78
N LYS A 109 -14.42 -8.55 -3.93
CA LYS A 109 -15.05 -7.26 -4.20
C LYS A 109 -14.13 -6.14 -3.72
N VAL A 110 -13.90 -5.13 -4.55
CA VAL A 110 -13.07 -3.96 -4.23
C VAL A 110 -13.92 -2.70 -4.38
N ILE A 111 -13.96 -1.87 -3.36
CA ILE A 111 -14.74 -0.63 -3.31
C ILE A 111 -13.80 0.53 -3.07
N ILE A 112 -13.78 1.49 -3.98
CA ILE A 112 -13.00 2.73 -3.86
C ILE A 112 -13.97 3.92 -3.92
N PRO A 113 -14.10 4.71 -2.85
CA PRO A 113 -14.89 5.93 -2.90
C PRO A 113 -14.39 6.92 -3.95
N SER A 114 -15.26 7.75 -4.48
CA SER A 114 -14.93 8.77 -5.49
C SER A 114 -13.85 9.78 -5.02
N ASN A 115 -13.67 9.95 -3.71
CA ASN A 115 -12.66 10.80 -3.09
C ASN A 115 -11.43 10.06 -2.54
N ALA A 116 -11.32 8.75 -2.78
CA ALA A 116 -10.13 7.95 -2.47
C ALA A 116 -9.30 7.70 -3.74
N TYR A 117 -8.08 7.21 -3.56
CA TYR A 117 -7.10 7.10 -4.63
C TYR A 117 -6.53 5.70 -4.74
N MET A 118 -6.22 5.28 -5.97
CA MET A 118 -5.30 4.21 -6.28
C MET A 118 -4.07 4.80 -6.97
N MET A 119 -2.85 4.47 -6.55
CA MET A 119 -1.64 4.92 -7.21
C MET A 119 -0.83 3.72 -7.68
N ILE A 120 -0.48 3.72 -8.94
CA ILE A 120 0.29 2.67 -9.60
C ILE A 120 1.55 3.24 -10.23
N HIS A 121 2.69 2.58 -9.99
CA HIS A 121 3.99 2.97 -10.51
C HIS A 121 4.93 1.77 -10.59
N LYS A 122 6.08 1.96 -11.25
CA LYS A 122 7.14 0.96 -11.30
C LYS A 122 7.75 0.68 -9.93
N PRO A 123 8.20 -0.57 -9.66
CA PRO A 123 9.03 -0.83 -8.49
C PRO A 123 10.31 0.00 -8.58
N TRP A 124 10.76 0.50 -7.44
CA TRP A 124 11.99 1.27 -7.35
C TRP A 124 12.84 0.81 -6.18
N THR A 125 14.13 1.09 -6.24
CA THR A 125 15.06 0.82 -5.15
C THR A 125 16.11 1.92 -5.08
N PHE A 126 16.76 2.02 -3.93
CA PHE A 126 17.97 2.80 -3.78
C PHE A 126 19.16 1.83 -3.78
N THR A 127 20.11 2.05 -4.69
CA THR A 127 21.30 1.20 -4.82
C THR A 127 22.50 2.00 -5.30
N TYR A 128 23.69 1.46 -5.06
CA TYR A 128 24.94 1.98 -5.57
C TYR A 128 25.80 0.80 -6.08
N GLY A 129 26.72 1.09 -7.00
CA GLY A 129 27.59 0.07 -7.55
C GLY A 129 28.30 0.55 -8.83
N ASN A 130 29.08 -0.34 -9.43
CA ASN A 130 29.65 -0.11 -10.75
C ASN A 130 28.60 -0.29 -11.86
N ALA A 131 28.96 0.04 -13.11
CA ALA A 131 28.00 0.05 -14.23
C ALA A 131 27.36 -1.32 -14.51
N THR A 132 28.03 -2.43 -14.22
CA THR A 132 27.46 -3.77 -14.37
C THR A 132 26.45 -4.05 -13.28
N GLU A 133 26.80 -3.82 -12.02
CA GLU A 133 25.91 -4.00 -10.86
C GLU A 133 24.62 -3.16 -10.96
N LEU A 134 24.74 -1.94 -11.48
CA LEU A 134 23.56 -1.07 -11.68
C LEU A 134 22.63 -1.59 -12.80
N ARG A 135 23.20 -2.19 -13.87
CA ARG A 135 22.37 -2.81 -14.91
C ARG A 135 21.70 -4.08 -14.40
N ASP A 136 22.46 -4.93 -13.68
CA ASP A 136 21.90 -6.14 -13.07
C ASP A 136 20.75 -5.80 -12.12
N GLN A 137 20.88 -4.70 -11.35
CA GLN A 137 19.80 -4.24 -10.48
C GLN A 137 18.59 -3.70 -11.28
N ALA A 138 18.80 -3.07 -12.42
CA ALA A 138 17.70 -2.64 -13.30
C ALA A 138 16.94 -3.86 -13.85
N ASP A 139 17.65 -4.91 -14.29
CA ASP A 139 17.04 -6.15 -14.78
C ASP A 139 16.22 -6.87 -13.69
N VAL A 140 16.66 -6.78 -12.42
CA VAL A 140 15.90 -7.27 -11.26
C VAL A 140 14.61 -6.51 -11.08
N LEU A 141 14.63 -5.16 -11.19
CA LEU A 141 13.42 -4.34 -11.09
C LEU A 141 12.42 -4.63 -12.23
N ASP A 142 12.90 -4.80 -13.46
CA ASP A 142 12.06 -5.19 -14.60
C ASP A 142 11.42 -6.57 -14.36
N THR A 143 12.15 -7.51 -13.77
CA THR A 143 11.60 -8.83 -13.40
C THR A 143 10.53 -8.73 -12.31
N ILE A 144 10.72 -7.88 -11.31
CA ILE A 144 9.74 -7.62 -10.25
C ILE A 144 8.47 -6.98 -10.83
N GLU A 145 8.62 -6.06 -11.78
CA GLU A 145 7.49 -5.40 -12.46
C GLU A 145 6.58 -6.43 -13.14
N VAL A 146 7.13 -7.47 -13.77
CA VAL A 146 6.32 -8.54 -14.39
C VAL A 146 5.36 -9.16 -13.39
N GLY A 147 5.79 -9.43 -12.15
CA GLY A 147 4.93 -9.99 -11.12
C GLY A 147 3.77 -9.06 -10.75
N ILE A 148 4.04 -7.75 -10.63
CA ILE A 148 3.03 -6.72 -10.36
C ILE A 148 2.04 -6.63 -11.54
N MET A 149 2.55 -6.60 -12.77
CA MET A 149 1.72 -6.52 -13.98
C MET A 149 0.80 -7.73 -14.15
N ASN A 150 1.23 -8.93 -13.76
CA ASN A 150 0.38 -10.12 -13.76
C ASN A 150 -0.84 -9.94 -12.86
N VAL A 151 -0.67 -9.37 -11.65
CA VAL A 151 -1.79 -9.09 -10.75
C VAL A 151 -2.74 -8.05 -11.36
N TYR A 152 -2.20 -6.98 -11.95
CA TYR A 152 -3.04 -5.99 -12.62
C TYR A 152 -3.83 -6.61 -13.77
N GLN A 153 -3.20 -7.45 -14.59
CA GLN A 153 -3.83 -8.13 -15.70
C GLN A 153 -5.00 -9.03 -15.26
N GLU A 154 -4.86 -9.76 -14.15
CA GLU A 154 -5.91 -10.63 -13.60
C GLU A 154 -7.14 -9.83 -13.10
N ASN A 155 -6.99 -8.54 -12.84
CA ASN A 155 -8.02 -7.68 -12.25
C ASN A 155 -8.50 -6.57 -13.20
N LEU A 156 -8.16 -6.66 -14.49
CA LEU A 156 -8.64 -5.71 -15.48
C LEU A 156 -10.17 -5.78 -15.64
N LYS A 157 -10.73 -4.64 -15.92
CA LYS A 157 -12.10 -4.55 -16.43
C LYS A 157 -12.16 -5.11 -17.85
N ASP A 158 -13.27 -5.75 -18.19
CA ASP A 158 -13.48 -6.32 -19.51
C ASP A 158 -13.22 -5.29 -20.62
N GLY A 159 -12.37 -5.68 -21.59
CA GLY A 159 -12.03 -4.87 -22.74
C GLY A 159 -10.86 -3.89 -22.54
N VAL A 160 -10.27 -3.82 -21.34
CA VAL A 160 -9.06 -3.02 -21.08
C VAL A 160 -7.82 -3.78 -21.51
N ASP A 161 -6.94 -3.12 -22.29
CA ASP A 161 -5.66 -3.67 -22.71
C ASP A 161 -4.61 -3.45 -21.61
N ILE A 162 -3.82 -4.48 -21.31
CA ILE A 162 -2.71 -4.43 -20.34
C ILE A 162 -1.65 -3.39 -20.73
N GLU A 163 -1.46 -3.11 -22.01
CA GLU A 163 -0.51 -2.06 -22.45
C GLU A 163 -0.93 -0.68 -21.96
N THR A 164 -2.24 -0.41 -21.83
CA THR A 164 -2.73 0.82 -21.18
C THR A 164 -2.26 0.92 -19.73
N ILE A 165 -2.32 -0.19 -18.98
CA ILE A 165 -1.86 -0.20 -17.59
C ILE A 165 -0.35 -0.03 -17.50
N LYS A 166 0.42 -0.63 -18.43
CA LYS A 166 1.89 -0.41 -18.49
C LYS A 166 2.23 1.07 -18.69
N GLU A 167 1.49 1.77 -19.54
CA GLU A 167 1.68 3.21 -19.72
C GLU A 167 1.37 4.00 -18.45
N LEU A 168 0.28 3.66 -17.75
CA LEU A 168 -0.07 4.28 -16.46
C LEU A 168 1.00 4.01 -15.40
N VAL A 169 1.49 2.77 -15.29
CA VAL A 169 2.57 2.38 -14.36
C VAL A 169 3.86 3.13 -14.69
N ASN A 170 4.26 3.19 -15.97
CA ASN A 170 5.45 3.94 -16.42
C ASN A 170 5.37 5.44 -16.08
N ASN A 171 4.16 5.99 -16.05
CA ASN A 171 3.91 7.40 -15.81
C ASN A 171 3.67 7.75 -14.33
N GLU A 172 3.76 6.78 -13.40
CA GLU A 172 3.36 6.98 -11.99
C GLU A 172 2.00 7.69 -11.92
N THR A 173 0.94 6.91 -12.00
CA THR A 173 -0.40 7.46 -12.17
C THR A 173 -1.21 7.35 -10.89
N TRP A 174 -1.81 8.45 -10.50
CA TRP A 174 -2.76 8.57 -9.41
C TRP A 174 -4.17 8.59 -9.98
N LEU A 175 -5.00 7.64 -9.60
CA LEU A 175 -6.35 7.45 -10.08
C LEU A 175 -7.33 7.68 -8.93
N THR A 176 -8.34 8.51 -9.12
CA THR A 176 -9.52 8.54 -8.23
C THR A 176 -10.30 7.23 -8.34
N GLY A 177 -11.22 6.95 -7.42
CA GLY A 177 -12.07 5.77 -7.52
C GLY A 177 -12.79 5.68 -8.88
N ASP A 178 -13.31 6.81 -9.36
CA ASP A 178 -13.97 6.90 -10.68
C ASP A 178 -13.02 6.55 -11.84
N GLU A 179 -11.79 7.09 -11.82
CA GLU A 179 -10.80 6.81 -12.86
C GLU A 179 -10.30 5.36 -12.79
N ALA A 180 -10.03 4.84 -11.60
CA ALA A 180 -9.59 3.47 -11.41
C ALA A 180 -10.63 2.45 -11.90
N SER A 181 -11.93 2.74 -11.74
CA SER A 181 -13.03 1.90 -12.24
C SER A 181 -13.13 1.81 -13.76
N ASN A 182 -12.44 2.68 -14.50
CA ASN A 182 -12.33 2.56 -15.94
C ASN A 182 -11.36 1.46 -16.37
N TYR A 183 -10.41 1.10 -15.52
CA TYR A 183 -9.33 0.15 -15.82
C TYR A 183 -9.43 -1.18 -15.08
N PHE A 184 -9.91 -1.16 -13.84
CA PHE A 184 -9.98 -2.34 -12.98
C PHE A 184 -11.42 -2.71 -12.63
N SER A 185 -11.64 -3.99 -12.32
CA SER A 185 -12.93 -4.53 -11.85
C SER A 185 -13.21 -4.12 -10.41
N ILE A 186 -13.51 -2.84 -10.19
CA ILE A 186 -13.78 -2.22 -8.89
C ILE A 186 -15.11 -1.47 -8.90
N ASP A 187 -15.74 -1.39 -7.74
CA ASP A 187 -16.95 -0.61 -7.52
C ASP A 187 -16.60 0.78 -6.99
N VAL A 188 -17.31 1.80 -7.44
CA VAL A 188 -17.19 3.15 -6.90
C VAL A 188 -18.31 3.41 -5.92
N SER A 189 -17.99 3.89 -4.72
CA SER A 189 -18.98 4.36 -3.76
C SER A 189 -19.01 5.89 -3.69
N ASN A 190 -20.07 6.44 -3.09
CA ASN A 190 -20.10 7.87 -2.77
C ASN A 190 -18.91 8.24 -1.87
N SER A 191 -18.49 9.50 -1.94
CA SER A 191 -17.45 10.03 -1.06
C SER A 191 -17.82 9.81 0.42
N VAL A 192 -16.85 9.34 1.19
CA VAL A 192 -16.94 9.19 2.64
C VAL A 192 -16.01 10.21 3.30
N ASP A 193 -16.25 10.53 4.58
CA ASP A 193 -15.32 11.37 5.32
C ASP A 193 -13.94 10.68 5.36
N ALA A 194 -12.94 11.27 4.72
CA ALA A 194 -11.62 10.70 4.60
C ALA A 194 -10.96 10.62 5.98
N VAL A 195 -10.60 9.42 6.40
CA VAL A 195 -9.77 9.24 7.60
C VAL A 195 -8.33 9.54 7.22
N ALA A 196 -7.81 10.66 7.71
CA ALA A 196 -6.45 11.09 7.45
C ALA A 196 -5.44 10.21 8.21
N CYS A 197 -4.95 9.17 7.55
CA CYS A 197 -3.71 8.51 7.97
C CYS A 197 -3.06 7.92 6.73
N VAL A 198 -2.19 8.69 6.09
CA VAL A 198 -1.36 8.21 5.00
C VAL A 198 0.04 8.06 5.57
N SER A 199 0.66 6.88 5.38
CA SER A 199 2.06 6.67 5.72
C SER A 199 2.95 7.63 4.90
N ASP A 200 4.12 8.01 5.44
CA ASP A 200 5.04 8.94 4.78
C ASP A 200 5.68 8.35 3.49
N TYR A 201 5.43 7.07 3.21
CA TYR A 201 5.99 6.37 2.04
C TYR A 201 5.61 7.03 0.70
N TYR A 202 4.42 7.65 0.61
CA TYR A 202 3.99 8.38 -0.59
C TYR A 202 4.84 9.61 -0.91
N LEU A 203 5.59 10.14 0.07
CA LEU A 203 6.51 11.27 -0.13
C LEU A 203 7.67 10.92 -1.09
N ASN A 204 7.95 9.63 -1.28
CA ASN A 204 8.93 9.14 -2.25
C ASN A 204 8.40 9.09 -3.69
N CYS A 205 7.12 9.38 -3.90
CA CYS A 205 6.50 9.42 -5.23
C CYS A 205 6.73 10.78 -5.92
N ASN A 206 6.89 10.79 -7.26
CA ASN A 206 7.24 12.00 -8.00
C ASN A 206 6.03 12.90 -8.33
N LYS A 207 4.84 12.32 -8.42
CA LYS A 207 3.63 13.00 -8.92
C LYS A 207 2.50 13.08 -7.89
N VAL A 208 2.83 13.19 -6.61
CA VAL A 208 1.84 13.29 -5.52
C VAL A 208 0.89 14.47 -5.77
N PRO A 209 -0.44 14.26 -5.80
CA PRO A 209 -1.40 15.35 -5.95
C PRO A 209 -1.27 16.37 -4.81
N LYS A 210 -1.26 17.65 -5.14
CA LYS A 210 -0.99 18.74 -4.17
C LYS A 210 -1.99 18.83 -3.02
N ASN A 211 -3.19 18.32 -3.21
CA ASN A 211 -4.25 18.26 -2.19
C ASN A 211 -4.02 17.16 -1.14
N ILE A 212 -3.16 16.17 -1.42
CA ILE A 212 -2.80 15.09 -0.50
C ILE A 212 -1.64 15.51 0.41
N ILE A 213 -0.77 16.41 -0.08
CA ILE A 213 0.41 16.85 0.65
C ILE A 213 0.02 17.75 1.83
N ASN A 214 0.20 17.27 3.05
CA ASN A 214 0.15 18.12 4.22
C ASN A 214 1.41 18.98 4.28
N LYS A 215 1.29 20.27 3.92
CA LYS A 215 2.42 21.22 3.82
C LYS A 215 3.22 21.37 5.13
N GLU A 216 2.64 21.13 6.28
CA GLU A 216 3.32 21.25 7.57
C GLU A 216 4.28 20.08 7.82
N ILE A 217 3.88 18.86 7.46
CA ILE A 217 4.73 17.67 7.56
C ILE A 217 5.86 17.75 6.55
N TYR A 218 5.55 18.03 5.28
CA TYR A 218 6.52 18.15 4.19
C TYR A 218 7.63 19.19 4.49
N ASN A 219 7.27 20.35 5.05
CA ASN A 219 8.26 21.38 5.40
C ASN A 219 9.12 21.00 6.61
N LYS A 220 8.62 20.19 7.54
CA LYS A 220 9.34 19.76 8.74
C LYS A 220 10.37 18.67 8.41
N GLU A 221 10.04 17.74 7.53
CA GLU A 221 10.92 16.65 7.11
C GLU A 221 12.04 17.13 6.19
N ASN A 222 11.73 17.92 5.16
CA ASN A 222 12.75 18.54 4.31
C ASN A 222 13.76 19.40 5.11
N LYS A 223 13.34 20.00 6.20
CA LYS A 223 14.24 20.74 7.09
C LYS A 223 15.15 19.78 7.86
N ASN A 224 14.58 18.68 8.41
CA ASN A 224 15.34 17.69 9.16
C ASN A 224 16.35 16.94 8.29
N GLU A 225 15.98 16.58 7.07
CA GLU A 225 16.86 15.90 6.12
C GLU A 225 17.99 16.81 5.63
N LYS A 226 17.69 18.08 5.37
CA LYS A 226 18.69 19.09 5.04
C LYS A 226 19.66 19.34 6.18
N ASP A 227 19.17 19.44 7.41
CA ASP A 227 19.99 19.62 8.61
C ASP A 227 20.87 18.40 8.87
N LYS A 228 20.38 17.17 8.58
CA LYS A 228 21.14 15.92 8.68
C LYS A 228 22.25 15.84 7.62
N LEU A 229 21.95 16.19 6.35
CA LEU A 229 22.94 16.25 5.27
C LEU A 229 24.01 17.33 5.52
N LEU A 230 23.65 18.46 6.12
CA LEU A 230 24.60 19.50 6.50
C LEU A 230 25.52 19.02 7.62
N LEU A 231 25.02 18.28 8.61
CA LEU A 231 25.81 17.67 9.68
C LEU A 231 26.80 16.63 9.14
N GLU A 232 26.38 15.82 8.16
CA GLU A 232 27.24 14.82 7.49
C GLU A 232 28.35 15.50 6.67
N LEU A 233 28.07 16.66 6.06
CA LEU A 233 29.05 17.44 5.30
C LEU A 233 30.08 18.17 6.22
N GLU A 234 29.72 18.51 7.46
CA GLU A 234 30.62 19.10 8.43
C GLU A 234 31.59 18.08 9.10
N LEU A 235 31.31 16.76 8.89
CA LEU A 235 32.11 15.66 9.45
C LEU A 235 33.16 15.09 8.46
N ILE A 236 33.24 15.66 7.23
CA ILE A 236 34.23 15.32 6.19
C ILE A 236 35.28 16.48 6.12
#